data_181f7848c3869d04f47936e1467c903d
#
_entry.id   181f7848c3869d04f47936e1467c903d
#
_cell.length_a   1.000
_cell.length_b   1.000
_cell.length_c   1.000
_cell.angle_alpha   90.00
_cell.angle_beta   90.00
_cell.angle_gamma   90.00
#
_symmetry.space_group_name_H-M   'P 1'
#
loop_
_entity.id
_entity.type
_entity.pdbx_description
1 polymer ?
#
loop_
_entity_poly.entity_id
_entity_poly.type
_entity_poly.pdbx_seq_one_letter_code
_entity_poly.pdbx_strand_id
1 'polypeptide(L)'
;QYIRKLHEKYPVLHLDTFPTYHEKQGSCGAVKKILEVTKYGDVMPCVFIHIAIGNVFDDTLAEIMERGLSIRHFRQDSPICLSGVDRRFIKNHMSKFYGKKLPISYKEAFSEEDFVKDDK
;
A
#
# COMPACT_ATOMS: atom_id res chain seq x y z
N GLN A 1 -1.45 -9.44 21.29
CA GLN A 1 -1.26 -10.54 22.25
C GLN A 1 -2.50 -11.40 22.44
N TYR A 2 -3.67 -10.80 22.58
CA TYR A 2 -4.93 -11.54 22.67
C TYR A 2 -5.19 -12.42 21.44
N ILE A 3 -4.97 -11.87 20.25
CA ILE A 3 -5.13 -12.57 18.97
C ILE A 3 -4.15 -13.72 18.83
N ARG A 4 -2.89 -13.54 19.24
CA ARG A 4 -1.90 -14.63 19.25
C ARG A 4 -2.33 -15.78 20.16
N LYS A 5 -2.79 -15.46 21.37
CA LYS A 5 -3.30 -16.45 22.32
C LYS A 5 -4.51 -17.21 21.77
N LEU A 6 -5.41 -16.51 21.05
CA LEU A 6 -6.53 -17.17 20.38
C LEU A 6 -6.06 -18.12 19.28
N HIS A 7 -5.08 -17.72 18.48
CA HIS A 7 -4.53 -18.55 17.43
C HIS A 7 -3.80 -19.79 17.98
N GLU A 8 -3.06 -19.63 19.07
CA GLU A 8 -2.41 -20.73 19.77
C GLU A 8 -3.45 -21.73 20.30
N LYS A 9 -4.53 -21.22 20.88
CA LYS A 9 -5.62 -22.03 21.44
C LYS A 9 -6.49 -22.70 20.36
N TYR A 10 -6.69 -21.99 19.23
CA TYR A 10 -7.55 -22.42 18.13
C TYR A 10 -6.82 -22.29 16.79
N PRO A 11 -5.87 -23.19 16.47
CA PRO A 11 -5.02 -23.07 15.29
C PRO A 11 -5.78 -23.17 13.96
N VAL A 12 -7.04 -23.63 13.97
CA VAL A 12 -7.91 -23.67 12.79
C VAL A 12 -8.55 -22.32 12.48
N LEU A 13 -8.45 -21.33 13.39
CA LEU A 13 -8.96 -19.99 13.15
C LEU A 13 -7.97 -19.21 12.29
N HIS A 14 -8.43 -18.82 11.11
CA HIS A 14 -7.75 -17.83 10.29
C HIS A 14 -8.10 -16.43 10.80
N LEU A 15 -7.13 -15.80 11.45
CA LEU A 15 -7.26 -14.43 11.90
C LEU A 15 -6.43 -13.56 10.97
N ASP A 16 -7.10 -12.98 9.97
CA ASP A 16 -6.48 -12.00 9.09
C ASP A 16 -6.44 -10.65 9.79
N THR A 17 -5.36 -10.42 10.51
CA THR A 17 -5.05 -9.11 11.02
C THR A 17 -3.80 -8.59 10.33
N PHE A 18 -3.75 -7.30 10.09
CA PHE A 18 -2.60 -6.66 9.49
C PHE A 18 -1.29 -6.96 10.21
N PRO A 19 -1.22 -6.89 11.55
CA PRO A 19 0.00 -7.27 12.26
C PRO A 19 0.43 -8.70 12.01
N THR A 20 -0.51 -9.65 12.00
CA THR A 20 -0.22 -11.05 11.73
C THR A 20 0.28 -11.27 10.31
N TYR A 21 -0.32 -10.57 9.34
CA TYR A 21 0.11 -10.61 7.95
C TYR A 21 1.54 -10.10 7.81
N HIS A 22 1.88 -8.96 8.41
CA HIS A 22 3.22 -8.40 8.37
C HIS A 22 4.26 -9.29 9.03
N GLU A 23 3.94 -9.90 10.16
CA GLU A 23 4.84 -10.84 10.82
C GLU A 23 5.18 -12.04 9.92
N LYS A 24 4.20 -12.55 9.20
CA LYS A 24 4.40 -13.67 8.27
C LYS A 24 5.14 -13.26 7.00
N GLN A 25 4.92 -12.05 6.50
CA GLN A 25 5.47 -11.57 5.25
C GLN A 25 6.79 -10.80 5.41
N GLY A 26 7.10 -10.36 6.63
CA GLY A 26 8.33 -9.65 6.96
C GLY A 26 8.38 -8.17 6.54
N SER A 27 7.43 -7.69 5.73
CA SER A 27 7.40 -6.30 5.26
C SER A 27 6.02 -5.93 4.70
N CYS A 28 5.80 -4.62 4.50
CA CYS A 28 4.60 -4.12 3.85
C CYS A 28 4.50 -4.63 2.41
N GLY A 29 3.36 -5.23 2.06
CA GLY A 29 3.12 -5.83 0.74
C GLY A 29 2.57 -4.86 -0.32
N ALA A 30 2.36 -3.59 0.02
CA ALA A 30 1.80 -2.61 -0.91
C ALA A 30 2.58 -2.56 -2.23
N VAL A 31 1.90 -2.67 -3.34
CA VAL A 31 2.40 -2.81 -4.72
C VAL A 31 3.15 -4.12 -4.97
N LYS A 32 4.08 -4.52 -4.12
CA LYS A 32 4.95 -5.69 -4.33
C LYS A 32 4.19 -7.01 -4.30
N LYS A 33 3.22 -7.14 -3.41
CA LYS A 33 2.48 -8.39 -3.17
C LYS A 33 0.97 -8.20 -3.29
N ILE A 34 0.49 -6.97 -3.19
CA ILE A 34 -0.92 -6.62 -3.17
C ILE A 34 -1.15 -5.45 -4.10
N LEU A 35 -2.19 -5.54 -4.89
CA LEU A 35 -2.81 -4.43 -5.61
C LEU A 35 -4.31 -4.52 -5.39
N GLU A 36 -4.97 -3.40 -5.28
CA GLU A 36 -6.42 -3.31 -5.22
C GLU A 36 -6.93 -2.60 -6.46
N VAL A 37 -7.94 -3.17 -7.10
CA VAL A 37 -8.57 -2.57 -8.29
C VAL A 37 -10.00 -2.21 -7.94
N THR A 38 -10.35 -0.94 -8.11
CA THR A 38 -11.72 -0.47 -7.88
C THR A 38 -12.62 -0.86 -9.03
N LYS A 39 -13.92 -0.76 -8.82
CA LYS A 39 -14.93 -1.02 -9.89
C LYS A 39 -14.80 -0.07 -11.09
N TYR A 40 -14.11 1.05 -10.93
CA TYR A 40 -13.83 2.01 -12.02
C TYR A 40 -12.49 1.77 -12.70
N GLY A 41 -11.77 0.72 -12.31
CA GLY A 41 -10.47 0.36 -12.86
C GLY A 41 -9.28 1.04 -12.23
N ASP A 42 -9.46 1.91 -11.26
CA ASP A 42 -8.35 2.54 -10.54
C ASP A 42 -7.58 1.50 -9.73
N VAL A 43 -6.26 1.54 -9.84
CA VAL A 43 -5.37 0.61 -9.12
C VAL A 43 -4.71 1.33 -7.96
N MET A 44 -4.84 0.75 -6.79
CA MET A 44 -4.29 1.25 -5.53
C MET A 44 -3.21 0.30 -5.00
N PRO A 45 -2.21 0.82 -4.24
CA PRO A 45 -1.14 -0.01 -3.67
C PRO A 45 -1.64 -1.09 -2.70
N CYS A 46 -2.68 -0.79 -1.96
CA CYS A 46 -3.42 -1.72 -1.10
C CYS A 46 -4.80 -1.13 -0.78
N VAL A 47 -5.66 -1.92 -0.16
CA VAL A 47 -7.05 -1.53 0.15
C VAL A 47 -7.16 -0.29 1.06
N PHE A 48 -6.13 0.02 1.83
CA PHE A 48 -6.12 1.15 2.76
C PHE A 48 -5.44 2.42 2.23
N ILE A 49 -4.66 2.30 1.16
CA ILE A 49 -3.96 3.44 0.56
C ILE A 49 -4.74 3.88 -0.67
N HIS A 50 -5.63 4.85 -0.48
CA HIS A 50 -6.55 5.33 -1.51
C HIS A 50 -5.87 6.32 -2.47
N ILE A 51 -4.78 5.86 -3.06
CA ILE A 51 -3.98 6.58 -4.06
C ILE A 51 -4.00 5.76 -5.34
N ALA A 52 -4.47 6.35 -6.44
CA ALA A 52 -4.47 5.69 -7.74
C ALA A 52 -3.06 5.79 -8.37
N ILE A 53 -2.45 4.64 -8.61
CA ILE A 53 -1.17 4.54 -9.33
C ILE A 53 -1.34 4.24 -10.82
N GLY A 54 -2.57 4.07 -11.25
CA GLY A 54 -2.94 3.85 -12.65
C GLY A 54 -4.39 3.38 -12.77
N ASN A 55 -4.79 3.07 -14.00
CA ASN A 55 -6.11 2.56 -14.30
C ASN A 55 -5.99 1.44 -15.34
N VAL A 56 -6.65 0.32 -15.09
CA VAL A 56 -6.55 -0.87 -15.96
C VAL A 56 -7.13 -0.68 -17.37
N PHE A 57 -7.92 0.36 -17.58
CA PHE A 57 -8.44 0.70 -18.90
C PHE A 57 -7.46 1.52 -19.74
N ASP A 58 -6.51 2.21 -19.09
CA ASP A 58 -5.54 3.10 -19.73
C ASP A 58 -4.15 2.49 -19.86
N ASP A 59 -3.73 1.70 -18.87
CA ASP A 59 -2.39 1.16 -18.75
C ASP A 59 -2.42 -0.35 -18.57
N THR A 60 -1.32 -1.02 -18.96
CA THR A 60 -1.12 -2.42 -18.61
C THR A 60 -0.81 -2.57 -17.13
N LEU A 61 -1.10 -3.73 -16.56
CA LEU A 61 -0.79 -4.00 -15.16
C LEU A 61 0.72 -3.91 -14.88
N ALA A 62 1.55 -4.34 -15.83
CA ALA A 62 3.01 -4.23 -15.74
C ALA A 62 3.46 -2.76 -15.63
N GLU A 63 2.90 -1.87 -16.45
CA GLU A 63 3.18 -0.43 -16.39
C GLU A 63 2.75 0.18 -15.06
N ILE A 64 1.59 -0.22 -14.55
CA ILE A 64 1.06 0.25 -13.26
C ILE A 64 1.96 -0.19 -12.11
N MET A 65 2.40 -1.45 -12.12
CA MET A 65 3.32 -1.96 -11.10
C MET A 65 4.68 -1.25 -11.15
N GLU A 66 5.23 -1.06 -12.34
CA GLU A 66 6.49 -0.32 -12.52
C GLU A 66 6.37 1.10 -11.98
N ARG A 67 5.27 1.77 -12.29
CA ARG A 67 4.99 3.11 -11.77
C ARG A 67 4.88 3.10 -10.24
N GLY A 68 4.15 2.16 -9.67
CA GLY A 68 4.04 2.01 -8.22
C GLY A 68 5.40 1.78 -7.56
N LEU A 69 6.25 0.94 -8.15
CA LEU A 69 7.60 0.67 -7.65
C LEU A 69 8.60 1.80 -7.92
N SER A 70 8.24 2.78 -8.74
CA SER A 70 9.03 4.02 -8.88
C SER A 70 8.86 4.94 -7.68
N ILE A 71 7.83 4.72 -6.87
CA ILE A 71 7.60 5.45 -5.63
C ILE A 71 8.41 4.80 -4.52
N ARG A 72 9.33 5.56 -3.93
CA ARG A 72 10.30 5.06 -2.94
C ARG A 72 9.65 4.28 -1.80
N HIS A 73 8.52 4.75 -1.30
CA HIS A 73 7.82 4.14 -0.17
C HIS A 73 7.35 2.71 -0.46
N PHE A 74 7.03 2.40 -1.71
CA PHE A 74 6.57 1.07 -2.12
C PHE A 74 7.71 0.20 -2.62
N ARG A 75 8.79 0.79 -3.11
CA ARG A 75 9.98 0.06 -3.55
C ARG A 75 10.80 -0.46 -2.39
N GLN A 76 10.98 0.35 -1.35
CA GLN A 76 11.72 -0.02 -0.15
C GLN A 76 10.92 -1.03 0.68
N ASP A 77 11.65 -1.93 1.34
CA ASP A 77 11.03 -2.81 2.32
C ASP A 77 10.71 -2.01 3.58
N SER A 78 9.42 -1.88 3.87
CA SER A 78 8.97 -1.26 5.12
C SER A 78 8.68 -2.36 6.14
N PRO A 79 9.36 -2.38 7.30
CA PRO A 79 9.10 -3.38 8.33
C PRO A 79 7.77 -3.16 9.04
N ILE A 80 7.13 -2.02 8.81
CA ILE A 80 5.84 -1.65 9.39
C ILE A 80 4.81 -1.36 8.31
N CYS A 81 3.53 -1.48 8.64
CA CYS A 81 2.43 -1.15 7.75
C CYS A 81 2.41 0.36 7.48
N LEU A 82 2.54 0.76 6.22
CA LEU A 82 2.56 2.16 5.82
C LEU A 82 1.26 2.89 6.20
N SER A 83 0.12 2.25 5.96
CA SER A 83 -1.18 2.85 6.20
C SER A 83 -1.65 2.78 7.66
N GLY A 84 -1.16 1.81 8.42
CA GLY A 84 -1.65 1.56 9.78
C GLY A 84 -0.71 2.01 10.88
N VAL A 85 0.60 2.05 10.64
CA VAL A 85 1.62 2.24 11.68
C VAL A 85 2.62 3.33 11.35
N ASP A 86 2.95 3.55 10.07
CA ASP A 86 3.91 4.58 9.67
C ASP A 86 3.30 5.98 9.76
N ARG A 87 3.55 6.65 10.87
CA ARG A 87 3.01 7.99 11.13
C ARG A 87 3.47 9.04 10.12
N ARG A 88 4.69 8.92 9.58
CA ARG A 88 5.20 9.83 8.55
C ARG A 88 4.44 9.66 7.26
N PHE A 89 4.27 8.43 6.81
CA PHE A 89 3.52 8.13 5.61
C PHE A 89 2.06 8.62 5.73
N ILE A 90 1.41 8.33 6.84
CA ILE A 90 0.04 8.77 7.10
C ILE A 90 -0.07 10.30 7.07
N LYS A 91 0.81 10.98 7.77
CA LYS A 91 0.81 12.45 7.86
C LYS A 91 1.13 13.12 6.52
N ASN A 92 2.11 12.62 5.80
CA ASN A 92 2.61 13.28 4.58
C ASN A 92 1.77 12.96 3.35
N HIS A 93 1.15 11.79 3.30
CA HIS A 93 0.47 11.31 2.09
C HIS A 93 -1.01 11.02 2.31
N MET A 94 -1.37 10.28 3.33
CA MET A 94 -2.77 9.91 3.57
C MET A 94 -3.61 11.06 4.10
N SER A 95 -3.03 12.02 4.78
CA SER A 95 -3.72 13.25 5.22
C SER A 95 -4.34 14.04 4.07
N LYS A 96 -3.80 13.87 2.87
CA LYS A 96 -4.31 14.52 1.63
C LYS A 96 -5.65 13.96 1.16
N PHE A 97 -6.11 12.85 1.72
CA PHE A 97 -7.41 12.23 1.37
C PHE A 97 -8.60 13.05 1.86
N TYR A 98 -8.41 13.81 2.92
CA TYR A 98 -9.50 14.53 3.56
C TYR A 98 -10.18 15.52 2.61
N GLY A 99 -11.50 15.41 2.51
CA GLY A 99 -12.30 16.28 1.65
C GLY A 99 -12.14 16.05 0.15
N LYS A 100 -11.44 15.01 -0.26
CA LYS A 100 -11.18 14.66 -1.66
C LYS A 100 -12.03 13.48 -2.12
N LYS A 101 -12.31 13.45 -3.42
CA LYS A 101 -12.84 12.24 -4.05
C LYS A 101 -11.72 11.19 -4.11
N LEU A 102 -11.99 10.00 -3.59
CA LEU A 102 -11.01 8.91 -3.53
C LEU A 102 -11.22 7.91 -4.69
N PRO A 103 -10.14 7.31 -5.19
CA PRO A 103 -8.75 7.55 -4.83
C PRO A 103 -8.22 8.86 -5.44
N ILE A 104 -7.27 9.50 -4.74
CA ILE A 104 -6.54 10.63 -5.32
C ILE A 104 -5.43 10.12 -6.25
N SER A 105 -5.02 10.93 -7.22
CA SER A 105 -3.91 10.56 -8.11
C SER A 105 -2.58 10.50 -7.36
N TYR A 106 -1.70 9.56 -7.75
CA TYR A 106 -0.35 9.48 -7.22
C TYR A 106 0.46 10.77 -7.45
N LYS A 107 0.14 11.52 -8.51
CA LYS A 107 0.75 12.83 -8.81
C LYS A 107 0.38 13.89 -7.77
N GLU A 108 -0.78 13.77 -7.16
CA GLU A 108 -1.23 14.65 -6.09
C GLU A 108 -0.68 14.21 -4.73
N ALA A 109 -0.60 12.90 -4.50
CA ALA A 109 -0.17 12.33 -3.24
C ALA A 109 1.34 12.41 -2.99
N PHE A 110 2.14 12.35 -4.06
CA PHE A 110 3.60 12.28 -3.99
C PHE A 110 4.25 13.43 -4.77
N SER A 111 5.40 13.90 -4.26
CA SER A 111 6.25 14.90 -4.91
C SER A 111 7.43 14.24 -5.62
N GLU A 112 8.22 15.01 -6.37
CA GLU A 112 9.40 14.49 -7.09
C GLU A 112 10.38 13.75 -6.19
N GLU A 113 10.56 14.19 -4.96
CA GLU A 113 11.47 13.57 -4.00
C GLU A 113 11.02 12.18 -3.52
N ASP A 114 9.75 11.84 -3.71
CA ASP A 114 9.20 10.53 -3.37
C ASP A 114 9.49 9.47 -4.43
N PHE A 115 9.92 9.88 -5.61
CA PHE A 115 10.25 8.97 -6.69
C PHE A 115 11.71 8.54 -6.64
N VAL A 116 11.95 7.27 -6.97
CA VAL A 116 13.30 6.74 -7.08
C VAL A 116 13.99 7.37 -8.28
N LYS A 117 15.16 7.96 -8.06
CA LYS A 117 16.00 8.43 -9.15
C LYS A 117 16.75 7.24 -9.72
N ASP A 118 16.67 7.08 -11.04
CA ASP A 118 17.50 6.10 -11.72
C ASP A 118 18.96 6.55 -11.58
N ASP A 119 19.71 5.80 -10.81
CA ASP A 119 21.16 5.93 -10.77
C ASP A 119 21.71 5.39 -12.09
N LYS A 120 22.00 6.30 -12.99
CA LYS A 120 22.82 5.97 -14.14
C LYS A 120 24.28 6.15 -13.81
#